data_27daa41bc13d3095208319d385281df6
#
_entry.id   27daa41bc13d3095208319d385281df6
#
_cell.length_a   1.000
_cell.length_b   1.000
_cell.length_c   1.000
_cell.angle_alpha   90.00
_cell.angle_beta   90.00
_cell.angle_gamma   90.00
#
_symmetry.space_group_name_H-M   'P 1'
#
loop_
_entity.id
_entity.type
_entity.pdbx_description
1 polymer ?
#
loop_
_entity_poly.entity_id
_entity_poly.type
_entity_poly.pdbx_seq_one_letter_code
_entity_poly.pdbx_strand_id
1 'polypeptide(L)'
;MKAIISILFLIIAFPVTAYANKPAKLGLCAACHGETGVSRVAGTPHLAGQDEAYLRKALNDYRTGARKVAPMTSIANQLQPKDIAAFAKWYAAQPGFQQTKKMSANK
;
A
#
# COMPACT_ATOMS: atom_id res chain seq x y z
N MET A 1 -24.07 -44.13 36.86
CA MET A 1 -22.90 -43.24 36.69
C MET A 1 -23.01 -42.60 35.33
N LYS A 2 -23.24 -41.31 35.27
CA LYS A 2 -23.29 -40.58 34.00
C LYS A 2 -21.94 -39.95 33.80
N ALA A 3 -21.19 -40.40 32.79
CA ALA A 3 -19.93 -39.79 32.39
C ALA A 3 -20.23 -38.48 31.67
N ILE A 4 -19.81 -37.34 32.26
CA ILE A 4 -19.88 -36.05 31.61
C ILE A 4 -18.63 -35.93 30.75
N ILE A 5 -18.79 -36.10 29.45
CA ILE A 5 -17.71 -35.84 28.48
C ILE A 5 -17.66 -34.34 28.26
N SER A 6 -16.72 -33.67 28.96
CA SER A 6 -16.39 -32.27 28.70
C SER A 6 -15.64 -32.19 27.37
N ILE A 7 -16.33 -31.80 26.31
CA ILE A 7 -15.70 -31.49 25.03
C ILE A 7 -15.05 -30.11 25.18
N LEU A 8 -13.72 -30.11 25.36
CA LEU A 8 -12.94 -28.90 25.36
C LEU A 8 -12.83 -28.36 23.93
N PHE A 9 -13.64 -27.36 23.60
CA PHE A 9 -13.52 -26.64 22.32
C PHE A 9 -12.22 -25.82 22.33
N LEU A 10 -11.20 -26.33 21.65
CA LEU A 10 -9.97 -25.59 21.40
C LEU A 10 -10.25 -24.54 20.33
N ILE A 11 -10.46 -23.28 20.73
CA ILE A 11 -10.59 -22.15 19.81
C ILE A 11 -9.21 -21.87 19.25
N ILE A 12 -8.94 -22.34 18.04
CA ILE A 12 -7.74 -21.97 17.30
C ILE A 12 -7.97 -20.56 16.77
N ALA A 13 -7.41 -19.56 17.47
CA ALA A 13 -7.37 -18.19 16.97
C ALA A 13 -6.37 -18.12 15.82
N PHE A 14 -6.87 -18.10 14.58
CA PHE A 14 -6.04 -17.77 13.43
C PHE A 14 -5.66 -16.28 13.50
N PRO A 15 -4.38 -15.91 13.32
CA PRO A 15 -4.02 -14.51 13.21
C PRO A 15 -4.70 -13.95 11.96
N VAL A 16 -5.66 -13.06 12.15
CA VAL A 16 -6.20 -12.24 11.08
C VAL A 16 -5.09 -11.27 10.72
N THR A 17 -4.32 -11.58 9.68
CA THR A 17 -3.43 -10.61 9.07
C THR A 17 -4.32 -9.50 8.52
N ALA A 18 -4.28 -8.34 9.17
CA ALA A 18 -4.95 -7.17 8.66
C ALA A 18 -4.23 -6.73 7.38
N TYR A 19 -4.68 -7.21 6.24
CA TYR A 19 -4.32 -6.62 4.97
C TYR A 19 -4.79 -5.17 5.00
N ALA A 20 -3.87 -4.23 4.73
CA ALA A 20 -4.26 -2.85 4.57
C ALA A 20 -5.36 -2.78 3.50
N ASN A 21 -6.51 -2.24 3.86
CA ASN A 21 -7.61 -2.11 2.93
C ASN A 21 -7.17 -1.26 1.73
N LYS A 22 -7.48 -1.73 0.53
CA LYS A 22 -7.22 -1.00 -0.70
C LYS A 22 -7.89 0.36 -0.66
N PRO A 23 -7.14 1.47 -0.82
CA PRO A 23 -7.72 2.81 -0.81
C PRO A 23 -8.73 3.00 -1.93
N ALA A 24 -9.88 3.63 -1.64
CA ALA A 24 -10.96 3.84 -2.61
C ALA A 24 -10.53 4.65 -3.83
N LYS A 25 -9.60 5.61 -3.65
CA LYS A 25 -9.08 6.47 -4.71
C LYS A 25 -7.77 5.97 -5.33
N LEU A 26 -7.40 4.71 -5.09
CA LEU A 26 -6.12 4.16 -5.54
C LEU A 26 -5.92 4.29 -7.05
N GLY A 27 -6.99 4.25 -7.84
CA GLY A 27 -6.94 4.41 -9.29
C GLY A 27 -6.22 5.67 -9.76
N LEU A 28 -6.26 6.75 -9.00
CA LEU A 28 -5.53 7.98 -9.31
C LEU A 28 -4.00 7.76 -9.34
N CYS A 29 -3.51 6.87 -8.51
CA CYS A 29 -2.09 6.54 -8.40
C CYS A 29 -1.74 5.35 -9.30
N ALA A 30 -2.59 4.32 -9.27
CA ALA A 30 -2.36 3.05 -9.94
C ALA A 30 -2.28 3.17 -11.47
N ALA A 31 -2.95 4.14 -12.07
CA ALA A 31 -2.91 4.38 -13.50
C ALA A 31 -1.48 4.55 -14.05
N CYS A 32 -0.59 5.14 -13.26
CA CYS A 32 0.82 5.33 -13.63
C CYS A 32 1.78 4.49 -12.78
N HIS A 33 1.56 4.43 -11.46
CA HIS A 33 2.46 3.75 -10.53
C HIS A 33 2.18 2.25 -10.38
N GLY A 34 1.07 1.75 -10.92
CA GLY A 34 0.60 0.38 -10.71
C GLY A 34 -0.17 0.21 -9.40
N GLU A 35 -1.03 -0.78 -9.33
CA GLU A 35 -1.83 -1.05 -8.14
C GLU A 35 -0.97 -1.46 -6.94
N THR A 36 0.06 -2.23 -7.19
CA THR A 36 1.03 -2.67 -6.16
C THR A 36 2.26 -1.76 -6.05
N GLY A 37 2.30 -0.67 -6.82
CA GLY A 37 3.44 0.24 -6.85
C GLY A 37 4.60 -0.19 -7.73
N VAL A 38 4.43 -1.22 -8.54
CA VAL A 38 5.37 -1.58 -9.60
C VAL A 38 4.90 -0.91 -10.88
N SER A 39 5.54 0.20 -11.25
CA SER A 39 5.18 0.96 -12.44
C SER A 39 5.56 0.22 -13.72
N ARG A 40 4.68 0.28 -14.71
CA ARG A 40 4.94 -0.16 -16.09
C ARG A 40 5.03 1.02 -17.07
N VAL A 41 4.93 2.23 -16.56
CA VAL A 41 5.00 3.46 -17.33
C VAL A 41 6.41 4.02 -17.25
N ALA A 42 7.04 4.25 -18.40
CA ALA A 42 8.38 4.82 -18.45
C ALA A 42 8.44 6.18 -17.76
N GLY A 43 9.48 6.42 -16.96
CA GLY A 43 9.67 7.65 -16.22
C GLY A 43 8.82 7.77 -14.94
N THR A 44 7.91 6.85 -14.69
CA THR A 44 7.12 6.81 -13.44
C THR A 44 7.80 5.91 -12.41
N PRO A 45 8.13 6.43 -11.21
CA PRO A 45 8.87 5.65 -10.23
C PRO A 45 8.03 4.53 -9.61
N HIS A 46 8.71 3.45 -9.21
CA HIS A 46 8.12 2.42 -8.38
C HIS A 46 7.89 2.94 -6.95
N LEU A 47 6.75 2.59 -6.38
CA LEU A 47 6.38 2.95 -5.00
C LEU A 47 6.33 1.73 -4.07
N ALA A 48 6.35 0.52 -4.63
CA ALA A 48 6.23 -0.72 -3.90
C ALA A 48 7.33 -0.88 -2.84
N GLY A 49 6.93 -1.05 -1.58
CA GLY A 49 7.84 -1.26 -0.46
C GLY A 49 8.64 -0.03 -0.05
N GLN A 50 8.28 1.16 -0.53
CA GLN A 50 8.89 2.40 -0.09
C GLN A 50 8.50 2.71 1.36
N ASP A 51 9.35 3.45 2.06
CA ASP A 51 9.09 3.87 3.44
C ASP A 51 7.79 4.68 3.55
N GLU A 52 6.92 4.31 4.49
CA GLU A 52 5.61 4.95 4.66
C GLU A 52 5.73 6.44 5.01
N ALA A 53 6.65 6.78 5.92
CA ALA A 53 6.86 8.18 6.33
C ALA A 53 7.41 9.03 5.15
N TYR A 54 8.30 8.46 4.34
CA TYR A 54 8.80 9.11 3.13
C TYR A 54 7.68 9.36 2.12
N LEU A 55 6.84 8.36 1.84
CA LEU A 55 5.71 8.50 0.91
C LEU A 55 4.73 9.57 1.39
N ARG A 56 4.42 9.58 2.69
CA ARG A 56 3.55 10.58 3.29
C ARG A 56 4.09 11.99 3.15
N LYS A 57 5.38 12.17 3.44
CA LYS A 57 6.05 13.46 3.27
C LYS A 57 6.04 13.89 1.81
N ALA A 58 6.43 13.02 0.88
CA ALA A 58 6.48 13.33 -0.54
C ALA A 58 5.11 13.78 -1.09
N LEU A 59 4.04 13.07 -0.74
CA LEU A 59 2.68 13.42 -1.14
C LEU A 59 2.23 14.76 -0.54
N ASN A 60 2.57 15.05 0.71
CA ASN A 60 2.29 16.33 1.32
C ASN A 60 3.07 17.47 0.65
N ASP A 61 4.34 17.25 0.31
CA ASP A 61 5.17 18.24 -0.38
C ASP A 61 4.58 18.56 -1.77
N TYR A 62 4.09 17.58 -2.50
CA TYR A 62 3.37 17.82 -3.75
C TYR A 62 2.05 18.57 -3.53
N ARG A 63 1.29 18.19 -2.50
CA ARG A 63 0.01 18.80 -2.18
C ARG A 63 0.14 20.28 -1.82
N THR A 64 1.16 20.65 -1.07
CA THR A 64 1.42 22.04 -0.64
C THR A 64 2.18 22.88 -1.67
N GLY A 65 2.74 22.23 -2.69
CA GLY A 65 3.60 22.89 -3.68
C GLY A 65 5.05 23.08 -3.23
N ALA A 66 5.44 22.50 -2.09
CA ALA A 66 6.85 22.46 -1.68
C ALA A 66 7.70 21.64 -2.65
N ARG A 67 7.10 20.64 -3.29
CA ARG A 67 7.67 19.88 -4.41
C ARG A 67 6.75 20.04 -5.62
N LYS A 68 7.29 20.52 -6.74
CA LYS A 68 6.52 20.82 -7.96
C LYS A 68 7.01 19.93 -9.10
N VAL A 69 6.24 18.91 -9.44
CA VAL A 69 6.49 18.02 -10.58
C VAL A 69 5.14 17.62 -11.18
N ALA A 70 4.96 17.93 -12.46
CA ALA A 70 3.77 17.46 -13.18
C ALA A 70 3.91 15.95 -13.49
N PRO A 71 2.84 15.14 -13.39
CA PRO A 71 1.47 15.51 -12.99
C PRO A 71 1.22 15.45 -11.48
N MET A 72 2.23 15.06 -10.67
CA MET A 72 2.05 14.74 -9.24
C MET A 72 1.51 15.92 -8.42
N THR A 73 1.93 17.13 -8.69
CA THR A 73 1.41 18.31 -7.97
C THR A 73 -0.09 18.47 -8.16
N SER A 74 -0.59 18.31 -9.38
CA SER A 74 -2.03 18.40 -9.67
C SER A 74 -2.83 17.25 -9.04
N ILE A 75 -2.28 16.05 -9.04
CA ILE A 75 -2.93 14.87 -8.45
C ILE A 75 -2.98 15.02 -6.92
N ALA A 76 -1.87 15.34 -6.29
CA ALA A 76 -1.76 15.45 -4.84
C ALA A 76 -2.57 16.63 -4.28
N ASN A 77 -2.73 17.70 -5.03
CA ASN A 77 -3.52 18.85 -4.62
C ASN A 77 -5.01 18.51 -4.38
N GLN A 78 -5.52 17.46 -5.00
CA GLN A 78 -6.90 16.98 -4.84
C GLN A 78 -7.06 16.05 -3.62
N LEU A 79 -5.98 15.65 -2.96
CA LEU A 79 -6.01 14.68 -1.87
C LEU A 79 -6.22 15.36 -0.52
N GLN A 80 -6.96 14.68 0.34
CA GLN A 80 -7.05 15.01 1.76
C GLN A 80 -5.95 14.31 2.56
N PRO A 81 -5.60 14.78 3.77
CA PRO A 81 -4.61 14.11 4.62
C PRO A 81 -4.88 12.63 4.85
N LYS A 82 -6.16 12.24 4.99
CA LYS A 82 -6.57 10.83 5.13
C LYS A 82 -6.24 9.99 3.90
N ASP A 83 -6.39 10.55 2.70
CA ASP A 83 -6.07 9.89 1.44
C ASP A 83 -4.56 9.64 1.36
N ILE A 84 -3.76 10.65 1.70
CA ILE A 84 -2.30 10.57 1.72
C ILE A 84 -1.82 9.48 2.68
N ALA A 85 -2.39 9.44 3.89
CA ALA A 85 -2.08 8.40 4.87
C ALA A 85 -2.41 6.99 4.35
N ALA A 86 -3.56 6.83 3.70
CA ALA A 86 -4.00 5.57 3.15
C ALA A 86 -3.11 5.09 1.99
N PHE A 87 -2.73 5.97 1.07
CA PHE A 87 -1.85 5.64 -0.05
C PHE A 87 -0.43 5.30 0.40
N ALA A 88 0.12 6.07 1.33
CA ALA A 88 1.44 5.81 1.89
C ALA A 88 1.50 4.43 2.56
N LYS A 89 0.50 4.11 3.37
CA LYS A 89 0.37 2.80 4.02
C LYS A 89 0.23 1.67 3.00
N TRP A 90 -0.61 1.85 1.98
CA TRP A 90 -0.83 0.84 0.95
C TRP A 90 0.44 0.47 0.20
N TYR A 91 1.12 1.46 -0.37
CA TYR A 91 2.32 1.22 -1.16
C TYR A 91 3.51 0.76 -0.32
N ALA A 92 3.67 1.26 0.90
CA ALA A 92 4.71 0.81 1.81
C ALA A 92 4.56 -0.68 2.17
N ALA A 93 3.33 -1.18 2.26
CA ALA A 93 3.03 -2.57 2.59
C ALA A 93 3.23 -3.54 1.42
N GLN A 94 3.43 -3.06 0.19
CA GLN A 94 3.63 -3.91 -0.97
C GLN A 94 5.04 -4.49 -1.01
N PRO A 95 5.26 -5.70 -1.59
CA PRO A 95 6.60 -6.22 -1.84
C PRO A 95 7.41 -5.22 -2.67
N GLY A 96 8.63 -4.92 -2.25
CA GLY A 96 9.51 -4.02 -3.00
C GLY A 96 9.80 -4.50 -4.42
N PHE A 97 10.09 -3.57 -5.32
CA PHE A 97 10.32 -3.88 -6.74
C PHE A 97 11.36 -4.99 -6.96
N GLN A 98 12.45 -4.98 -6.21
CA GLN A 98 13.49 -6.00 -6.33
C GLN A 98 13.02 -7.38 -5.86
N GLN A 99 12.18 -7.43 -4.83
CA GLN A 99 11.58 -8.68 -4.36
C GLN A 99 10.60 -9.24 -5.38
N THR A 100 9.78 -8.39 -5.97
CA THR A 100 8.84 -8.78 -7.04
C THR A 100 9.58 -9.34 -8.25
N LYS A 101 10.67 -8.72 -8.66
CA LYS A 101 11.53 -9.20 -9.76
C LYS A 101 12.13 -10.57 -9.45
N LYS A 102 12.62 -10.78 -8.22
CA LYS A 102 13.17 -12.06 -7.79
C LYS A 102 12.13 -13.16 -7.78
N MET A 103 10.93 -12.89 -7.30
CA MET A 103 9.82 -13.86 -7.30
C MET A 103 9.40 -14.26 -8.72
N SER A 104 9.37 -13.31 -9.64
CA SER A 104 9.05 -13.57 -11.05
C SER A 104 10.11 -14.39 -11.78
N ALA A 105 11.39 -14.19 -11.45
CA ALA A 105 12.49 -14.91 -12.06
C ALA A 105 12.59 -16.39 -11.61
N ASN A 106 11.99 -16.74 -10.48
CA ASN A 106 11.99 -18.09 -9.91
C ASN A 106 10.77 -18.93 -10.33
N LYS A 107 9.94 -18.43 -11.19
CA LYS A 107 8.85 -19.18 -11.83
C LYS A 107 9.30 -19.70 -13.18
#